data_09911c5d6135e4e2e97d362fda3ab67f
#
_entry.id   09911c5d6135e4e2e97d362fda3ab67f
#
_cell.length_a   1.000
_cell.length_b   1.000
_cell.length_c   1.000
_cell.angle_alpha   90.00
_cell.angle_beta   90.00
_cell.angle_gamma   90.00
#
_symmetry.space_group_name_H-M   'P 1'
#
loop_
_entity.id
_entity.type
_entity.pdbx_description
1 polymer ?
#
loop_
_entity_poly.entity_id
_entity_poly.type
_entity_poly.pdbx_seq_one_letter_code
_entity_poly.pdbx_strand_id
1 'polypeptide(L)'
;ALSSAASDVYKRQVQDLRDAAAYLPHRVTVRAGDFPDLGACDVIINSVGKIELLYQSHDRLTEMDYTVPAVRSYAQKIKDSGFDGVLINITNPCDIVTRELALGLGLPRGRIFGTGTGLDTSRLLSALARQTGIDHKSITCYMLGEHGNQQFTPWSCVSFRGMPLDVWAEK
;
A
#
# COMPACT_ATOMS: atom_id res chain seq x y z
N ALA A 1 14.62 -10.04 -21.33
CA ALA A 1 13.98 -9.03 -22.19
C ALA A 1 12.52 -8.93 -21.79
N LEU A 2 12.10 -7.76 -21.29
CA LEU A 2 10.69 -7.46 -21.10
C LEU A 2 10.02 -7.51 -22.49
N SER A 3 8.85 -8.12 -22.60
CA SER A 3 8.09 -8.11 -23.83
C SER A 3 7.80 -6.67 -24.25
N SER A 4 7.67 -6.38 -25.56
CA SER A 4 7.36 -5.04 -26.06
C SER A 4 6.14 -4.42 -25.38
N ALA A 5 5.09 -5.22 -25.08
CA ALA A 5 3.89 -4.79 -24.39
C ALA A 5 4.16 -4.31 -22.93
N ALA A 6 5.00 -5.01 -22.17
CA ALA A 6 5.37 -4.58 -20.82
C ALA A 6 6.16 -3.27 -20.84
N SER A 7 7.03 -3.08 -21.85
CA SER A 7 7.75 -1.82 -22.07
C SER A 7 6.80 -0.64 -22.36
N ASP A 8 5.72 -0.86 -23.12
CA ASP A 8 4.77 0.19 -23.46
C ASP A 8 3.87 0.56 -22.28
N VAL A 9 3.44 -0.40 -21.46
CA VAL A 9 2.71 -0.11 -20.22
C VAL A 9 3.55 0.76 -19.28
N TYR A 10 4.81 0.41 -19.09
CA TYR A 10 5.74 1.15 -18.26
C TYR A 10 5.95 2.60 -18.74
N LYS A 11 6.10 2.81 -20.05
CA LYS A 11 6.21 4.16 -20.64
C LYS A 11 4.96 4.99 -20.38
N ARG A 12 3.78 4.39 -20.50
CA ARG A 12 2.50 5.07 -20.21
C ARG A 12 2.41 5.48 -18.75
N GLN A 13 2.75 4.62 -17.81
CA GLN A 13 2.76 4.96 -16.39
C GLN A 13 3.68 6.15 -16.08
N VAL A 14 4.88 6.18 -16.68
CA VAL A 14 5.79 7.33 -16.53
C VAL A 14 5.17 8.60 -17.11
N GLN A 15 4.49 8.51 -18.25
CA GLN A 15 3.83 9.66 -18.85
C GLN A 15 2.66 10.15 -18.01
N ASP A 16 1.79 9.25 -17.53
CA ASP A 16 0.66 9.60 -16.64
C ASP A 16 1.13 10.35 -15.40
N LEU A 17 2.22 9.90 -14.79
CA LEU A 17 2.82 10.56 -13.62
C LEU A 17 3.41 11.93 -13.96
N ARG A 18 4.02 12.09 -15.15
CA ARG A 18 4.51 13.40 -15.63
C ARG A 18 3.39 14.39 -15.83
N ASP A 19 2.29 13.93 -16.43
CA ASP A 19 1.12 14.76 -16.68
C ASP A 19 0.48 15.18 -15.35
N ALA A 20 0.34 14.25 -14.38
CA ALA A 20 -0.15 14.54 -13.06
C ALA A 20 0.76 15.53 -12.28
N ALA A 21 2.08 15.47 -12.50
CA ALA A 21 3.04 16.34 -11.83
C ALA A 21 2.80 17.84 -12.12
N ALA A 22 2.19 18.19 -13.27
CA ALA A 22 1.85 19.56 -13.61
C ALA A 22 0.85 20.20 -12.63
N TYR A 23 0.04 19.40 -11.95
CA TYR A 23 -1.01 19.86 -11.02
C TYR A 23 -0.62 19.71 -9.54
N LEU A 24 0.56 19.20 -9.26
CA LEU A 24 1.03 19.06 -7.87
C LEU A 24 1.52 20.41 -7.32
N PRO A 25 1.35 20.66 -6.00
CA PRO A 25 1.75 21.91 -5.37
C PRO A 25 3.25 22.12 -5.30
N HIS A 26 4.02 21.06 -5.58
CA HIS A 26 5.48 21.07 -5.55
C HIS A 26 6.06 20.58 -6.87
N ARG A 27 7.27 21.05 -7.21
CA ARG A 27 7.98 20.55 -8.37
C ARG A 27 8.36 19.09 -8.18
N VAL A 28 7.90 18.25 -9.11
CA VAL A 28 8.19 16.81 -9.14
C VAL A 28 8.86 16.47 -10.47
N THR A 29 9.93 15.70 -10.42
CA THR A 29 10.59 15.14 -11.60
C THR A 29 10.30 13.67 -11.69
N VAL A 30 9.70 13.24 -12.80
CA VAL A 30 9.36 11.83 -13.05
C VAL A 30 10.27 11.27 -14.12
N ARG A 31 10.95 10.20 -13.82
CA ARG A 31 11.81 9.47 -14.75
C ARG A 31 11.60 7.95 -14.64
N ALA A 32 11.85 7.26 -15.73
CA ALA A 32 12.06 5.83 -15.70
C ALA A 32 13.38 5.52 -14.98
N GLY A 33 13.42 4.42 -14.25
CA GLY A 33 14.63 3.94 -13.59
C GLY A 33 14.73 2.42 -13.67
N ASP A 34 15.82 1.87 -13.19
CA ASP A 34 16.04 0.44 -13.09
C ASP A 34 16.52 0.09 -11.68
N PHE A 35 16.65 -1.21 -11.36
CA PHE A 35 17.02 -1.67 -10.01
C PHE A 35 18.27 -1.00 -9.41
N PRO A 36 19.37 -0.76 -10.17
CA PRO A 36 20.52 -0.04 -9.62
C PRO A 36 20.21 1.39 -9.12
N ASP A 37 19.20 2.06 -9.70
CA ASP A 37 18.81 3.41 -9.28
C ASP A 37 18.21 3.44 -7.86
N LEU A 38 17.73 2.29 -7.37
CA LEU A 38 17.05 2.19 -6.08
C LEU A 38 17.98 2.46 -4.90
N GLY A 39 19.30 2.26 -5.06
CA GLY A 39 20.28 2.56 -4.02
C GLY A 39 20.35 4.05 -3.65
N ALA A 40 19.87 4.94 -4.51
CA ALA A 40 19.78 6.38 -4.26
C ALA A 40 18.38 6.85 -3.81
N CYS A 41 17.46 5.92 -3.56
CA CYS A 41 16.08 6.23 -3.16
C CYS A 41 15.93 6.21 -1.64
N ASP A 42 15.18 7.16 -1.09
CA ASP A 42 14.78 7.18 0.32
C ASP A 42 13.60 6.24 0.58
N VAL A 43 12.69 6.10 -0.40
CA VAL A 43 11.45 5.32 -0.28
C VAL A 43 11.23 4.49 -1.54
N ILE A 44 10.90 3.20 -1.34
CA ILE A 44 10.37 2.32 -2.39
C ILE A 44 8.91 2.03 -2.06
N ILE A 45 8.03 2.16 -3.06
CA ILE A 45 6.65 1.67 -2.99
C ILE A 45 6.54 0.42 -3.85
N ASN A 46 6.27 -0.72 -3.19
CA ASN A 46 6.03 -1.99 -3.88
C ASN A 46 4.55 -2.12 -4.21
N SER A 47 4.23 -2.21 -5.50
CA SER A 47 2.86 -2.30 -6.02
C SER A 47 2.70 -3.38 -7.10
N VAL A 48 3.50 -4.43 -7.04
CA VAL A 48 3.39 -5.53 -8.00
C VAL A 48 2.05 -6.26 -7.84
N GLY A 49 1.38 -6.57 -8.94
CA GLY A 49 0.09 -7.27 -8.92
C GLY A 49 -0.32 -7.74 -10.30
N LYS A 50 -1.32 -8.61 -10.33
CA LYS A 50 -1.97 -9.08 -11.55
C LYS A 50 -3.47 -9.12 -11.33
N ILE A 51 -4.11 -8.00 -11.59
CA ILE A 51 -5.53 -7.77 -11.29
C ILE A 51 -6.47 -8.76 -12.00
N GLU A 52 -6.05 -9.30 -13.15
CA GLU A 52 -6.84 -10.28 -13.90
C GLU A 52 -7.11 -11.56 -13.11
N LEU A 53 -6.26 -11.91 -12.15
CA LEU A 53 -6.46 -13.07 -11.28
C LEU A 53 -7.67 -12.91 -10.37
N LEU A 54 -8.00 -11.68 -9.95
CA LEU A 54 -9.17 -11.39 -9.12
C LEU A 54 -10.50 -11.54 -9.85
N TYR A 55 -10.50 -11.44 -11.19
CA TYR A 55 -11.69 -11.69 -11.99
C TYR A 55 -12.02 -13.18 -12.13
N GLN A 56 -11.03 -14.05 -11.90
CA GLN A 56 -11.18 -15.51 -12.02
C GLN A 56 -11.50 -16.16 -10.67
N SER A 57 -11.11 -15.54 -9.58
CA SER A 57 -11.34 -16.05 -8.22
C SER A 57 -11.56 -14.88 -7.26
N HIS A 58 -12.59 -15.01 -6.41
CA HIS A 58 -12.83 -14.05 -5.33
C HIS A 58 -11.90 -14.30 -4.11
N ASP A 59 -11.05 -15.33 -4.18
CA ASP A 59 -10.09 -15.64 -3.13
C ASP A 59 -8.82 -14.82 -3.34
N ARG A 60 -8.51 -13.95 -2.38
CA ARG A 60 -7.30 -13.12 -2.38
C ARG A 60 -6.00 -13.92 -2.27
N LEU A 61 -6.07 -15.17 -1.79
CA LEU A 61 -4.92 -16.06 -1.77
C LEU A 61 -4.46 -16.46 -3.17
N THR A 62 -5.34 -16.38 -4.18
CA THR A 62 -4.98 -16.64 -5.57
C THR A 62 -3.92 -15.66 -6.09
N GLU A 63 -3.89 -14.43 -5.59
CA GLU A 63 -2.85 -13.47 -5.94
C GLU A 63 -1.47 -13.89 -5.40
N MET A 64 -1.43 -14.62 -4.28
CA MET A 64 -0.20 -15.05 -3.62
C MET A 64 0.68 -15.89 -4.54
N ASP A 65 0.08 -16.77 -5.34
CA ASP A 65 0.80 -17.65 -6.26
C ASP A 65 1.56 -16.87 -7.35
N TYR A 66 1.13 -15.65 -7.63
CA TYR A 66 1.81 -14.74 -8.53
C TYR A 66 2.73 -13.76 -7.79
N THR A 67 2.23 -13.12 -6.73
CA THR A 67 2.94 -11.99 -6.09
C THR A 67 4.15 -12.42 -5.28
N VAL A 68 4.08 -13.56 -4.59
CA VAL A 68 5.21 -14.08 -3.80
C VAL A 68 6.40 -14.48 -4.68
N PRO A 69 6.25 -15.29 -5.74
CA PRO A 69 7.34 -15.56 -6.67
C PRO A 69 7.89 -14.31 -7.33
N ALA A 70 7.02 -13.37 -7.74
CA ALA A 70 7.44 -12.09 -8.33
C ALA A 70 8.34 -11.32 -7.37
N VAL A 71 7.90 -11.13 -6.11
CA VAL A 71 8.66 -10.41 -5.08
C VAL A 71 10.01 -11.09 -4.81
N ARG A 72 10.03 -12.40 -4.66
CA ARG A 72 11.27 -13.16 -4.47
C ARG A 72 12.25 -13.00 -5.64
N SER A 73 11.75 -12.87 -6.87
CA SER A 73 12.58 -12.73 -8.07
C SER A 73 13.35 -11.42 -8.13
N TYR A 74 12.87 -10.35 -7.49
CA TYR A 74 13.54 -9.04 -7.51
C TYR A 74 14.04 -8.56 -6.14
N ALA A 75 13.68 -9.19 -5.04
CA ALA A 75 14.15 -8.79 -3.71
C ALA A 75 15.69 -8.72 -3.65
N GLN A 76 16.37 -9.71 -4.23
CA GLN A 76 17.84 -9.69 -4.30
C GLN A 76 18.37 -8.50 -5.11
N LYS A 77 17.70 -8.10 -6.20
CA LYS A 77 18.10 -6.96 -7.02
C LYS A 77 17.96 -5.63 -6.26
N ILE A 78 16.93 -5.50 -5.42
CA ILE A 78 16.78 -4.34 -4.52
C ILE A 78 17.93 -4.33 -3.50
N LYS A 79 18.24 -5.47 -2.91
CA LYS A 79 19.35 -5.60 -1.96
C LYS A 79 20.70 -5.25 -2.60
N ASP A 80 20.95 -5.75 -3.80
CA ASP A 80 22.19 -5.53 -4.55
C ASP A 80 22.37 -4.06 -5.00
N SER A 81 21.28 -3.28 -5.07
CA SER A 81 21.34 -1.84 -5.34
C SER A 81 21.95 -1.04 -4.17
N GLY A 82 22.07 -1.64 -2.97
CA GLY A 82 22.50 -0.94 -1.77
C GLY A 82 21.39 -0.11 -1.11
N PHE A 83 20.12 -0.36 -1.45
CA PHE A 83 18.99 0.35 -0.84
C PHE A 83 18.95 0.15 0.68
N ASP A 84 18.92 1.24 1.43
CA ASP A 84 18.83 1.28 2.91
C ASP A 84 17.69 2.15 3.46
N GLY A 85 16.80 2.60 2.55
CA GLY A 85 15.65 3.45 2.85
C GLY A 85 14.47 2.73 3.49
N VAL A 86 13.28 3.23 3.23
CA VAL A 86 11.99 2.66 3.69
C VAL A 86 11.25 2.03 2.54
N LEU A 87 10.78 0.78 2.71
CA LEU A 87 9.94 0.11 1.72
C LEU A 87 8.50 0.01 2.23
N ILE A 88 7.57 0.55 1.44
CA ILE A 88 6.13 0.50 1.70
C ILE A 88 5.51 -0.50 0.74
N ASN A 89 4.87 -1.53 1.26
CA ASN A 89 4.18 -2.52 0.46
C ASN A 89 2.67 -2.23 0.39
N ILE A 90 2.16 -2.10 -0.85
CA ILE A 90 0.72 -1.99 -1.14
C ILE A 90 0.19 -3.19 -1.93
N THR A 91 1.03 -4.19 -2.16
CA THR A 91 0.69 -5.43 -2.87
C THR A 91 -0.03 -6.41 -1.96
N ASN A 92 -1.03 -7.09 -2.50
CA ASN A 92 -1.74 -8.18 -1.81
C ASN A 92 -1.12 -9.57 -2.12
N PRO A 93 -1.29 -10.54 -1.17
CA PRO A 93 -1.74 -10.39 0.22
C PRO A 93 -0.72 -9.58 1.03
N CYS A 94 -1.18 -8.47 1.62
CA CYS A 94 -0.29 -7.42 2.14
C CYS A 94 0.72 -7.94 3.17
N ASP A 95 0.28 -8.67 4.18
CA ASP A 95 1.15 -9.12 5.27
C ASP A 95 2.15 -10.19 4.80
N ILE A 96 1.70 -11.11 3.94
CA ILE A 96 2.56 -12.16 3.37
C ILE A 96 3.65 -11.55 2.51
N VAL A 97 3.28 -10.67 1.57
CA VAL A 97 4.24 -9.99 0.68
C VAL A 97 5.21 -9.11 1.46
N THR A 98 4.72 -8.39 2.48
CA THR A 98 5.57 -7.58 3.37
C THR A 98 6.60 -8.45 4.09
N ARG A 99 6.18 -9.62 4.59
CA ARG A 99 7.08 -10.58 5.23
C ARG A 99 8.13 -11.12 4.26
N GLU A 100 7.74 -11.46 3.05
CA GLU A 100 8.68 -11.95 2.02
C GLU A 100 9.74 -10.90 1.66
N LEU A 101 9.32 -9.64 1.52
CA LEU A 101 10.22 -8.50 1.31
C LEU A 101 11.19 -8.33 2.50
N ALA A 102 10.67 -8.40 3.71
CA ALA A 102 11.49 -8.25 4.92
C ALA A 102 12.55 -9.36 5.03
N LEU A 103 12.18 -10.60 4.73
CA LEU A 103 13.11 -11.74 4.72
C LEU A 103 14.15 -11.62 3.59
N GLY A 104 13.72 -11.20 2.40
CA GLY A 104 14.61 -11.08 1.24
C GLY A 104 15.61 -9.94 1.35
N LEU A 105 15.19 -8.78 1.82
CA LEU A 105 16.04 -7.60 1.92
C LEU A 105 16.92 -7.59 3.18
N GLY A 106 16.40 -8.07 4.31
CA GLY A 106 17.12 -8.06 5.57
C GLY A 106 17.37 -6.65 6.15
N LEU A 107 16.54 -5.66 5.79
CA LEU A 107 16.61 -4.31 6.34
C LEU A 107 16.23 -4.30 7.84
N PRO A 108 16.67 -3.30 8.60
CA PRO A 108 16.31 -3.16 10.01
C PRO A 108 14.79 -3.14 10.23
N ARG A 109 14.35 -3.60 11.41
CA ARG A 109 12.93 -3.60 11.79
C ARG A 109 12.34 -2.18 11.68
N GLY A 110 11.15 -2.08 11.07
CA GLY A 110 10.45 -0.80 10.84
C GLY A 110 10.81 -0.13 9.52
N ARG A 111 11.78 -0.65 8.75
CA ARG A 111 12.11 -0.13 7.42
C ARG A 111 11.25 -0.75 6.32
N ILE A 112 10.56 -1.84 6.59
CA ILE A 112 9.64 -2.49 5.66
C ILE A 112 8.30 -2.67 6.37
N PHE A 113 7.23 -2.15 5.78
CA PHE A 113 5.88 -2.33 6.28
C PHE A 113 4.85 -2.29 5.15
N GLY A 114 3.71 -2.94 5.38
CA GLY A 114 2.56 -2.90 4.49
C GLY A 114 1.55 -1.84 4.92
N THR A 115 0.74 -1.35 3.98
CA THR A 115 -0.37 -0.44 4.30
C THR A 115 -1.51 -1.14 5.05
N GLY A 116 -1.58 -2.47 4.99
CA GLY A 116 -2.54 -3.29 5.73
C GLY A 116 -3.96 -2.77 5.61
N THR A 117 -4.58 -2.52 6.76
CA THR A 117 -5.96 -2.01 6.89
C THR A 117 -6.09 -0.48 6.76
N GLY A 118 -5.06 0.22 6.26
CA GLY A 118 -5.11 1.67 6.08
C GLY A 118 -6.24 2.13 5.14
N LEU A 119 -6.43 1.42 4.02
CA LEU A 119 -7.54 1.71 3.10
C LEU A 119 -8.90 1.40 3.73
N ASP A 120 -9.01 0.33 4.51
CA ASP A 120 -10.25 -0.05 5.19
C ASP A 120 -10.58 0.96 6.29
N THR A 121 -9.59 1.49 6.99
CA THR A 121 -9.74 2.61 7.91
C THR A 121 -10.31 3.85 7.21
N SER A 122 -9.80 4.21 6.03
CA SER A 122 -10.33 5.33 5.24
C SER A 122 -11.78 5.12 4.81
N ARG A 123 -12.15 3.88 4.45
CA ARG A 123 -13.52 3.51 4.10
C ARG A 123 -14.46 3.61 5.31
N LEU A 124 -14.01 3.13 6.48
CA LEU A 124 -14.76 3.26 7.73
C LEU A 124 -14.97 4.73 8.10
N LEU A 125 -13.92 5.55 8.05
CA LEU A 125 -14.01 7.02 8.28
C LEU A 125 -15.04 7.65 7.36
N SER A 126 -15.04 7.33 6.08
CA SER A 126 -16.00 7.85 5.10
C SER A 126 -17.43 7.37 5.39
N ALA A 127 -17.61 6.15 5.84
CA ALA A 127 -18.92 5.61 6.19
C ALA A 127 -19.48 6.29 7.45
N LEU A 128 -18.67 6.43 8.49
CA LEU A 128 -19.04 7.11 9.73
C LEU A 128 -19.35 8.59 9.48
N ALA A 129 -18.55 9.28 8.67
CA ALA A 129 -18.80 10.68 8.32
C ALA A 129 -20.16 10.87 7.63
N ARG A 130 -20.52 9.98 6.69
CA ARG A 130 -21.84 10.02 6.02
C ARG A 130 -22.99 9.75 6.98
N GLN A 131 -22.81 8.83 7.92
CA GLN A 131 -23.83 8.41 8.87
C GLN A 131 -24.09 9.50 9.92
N THR A 132 -23.05 10.17 10.39
CA THR A 132 -23.09 11.12 11.51
C THR A 132 -23.13 12.58 11.11
N GLY A 133 -22.82 12.91 9.84
CA GLY A 133 -22.64 14.29 9.39
C GLY A 133 -21.38 14.97 9.95
N ILE A 134 -20.50 14.22 10.62
CA ILE A 134 -19.25 14.73 11.17
C ILE A 134 -18.14 14.58 10.12
N ASP A 135 -17.35 15.63 9.92
CA ASP A 135 -16.20 15.57 9.02
C ASP A 135 -15.24 14.44 9.46
N HIS A 136 -14.80 13.62 8.49
CA HIS A 136 -13.93 12.47 8.75
C HIS A 136 -12.61 12.84 9.45
N LYS A 137 -12.11 14.08 9.30
CA LYS A 137 -10.94 14.59 10.05
C LYS A 137 -11.21 14.81 11.54
N SER A 138 -12.49 14.84 11.94
CA SER A 138 -12.92 14.96 13.34
C SER A 138 -13.35 13.61 13.93
N ILE A 139 -13.13 12.52 13.21
CA ILE A 139 -13.41 11.14 13.65
C ILE A 139 -12.08 10.42 13.84
N THR A 140 -11.89 9.81 14.98
CA THR A 140 -10.77 8.87 15.22
C THR A 140 -11.32 7.46 15.19
N CYS A 141 -10.87 6.65 14.27
CA CYS A 141 -11.14 5.22 14.23
C CYS A 141 -10.06 4.49 13.45
N TYR A 142 -9.95 3.21 13.67
CA TYR A 142 -8.98 2.33 13.00
C TYR A 142 -9.62 0.99 12.68
N MET A 143 -9.25 0.43 11.52
CA MET A 143 -9.42 -0.99 11.25
C MET A 143 -8.13 -1.70 11.63
N LEU A 144 -8.22 -2.80 12.37
CA LEU A 144 -7.09 -3.62 12.78
C LEU A 144 -7.24 -5.05 12.27
N GLY A 145 -6.16 -5.83 12.28
CA GLY A 145 -6.12 -7.20 11.81
C GLY A 145 -5.57 -7.32 10.40
N GLU A 146 -5.85 -8.43 9.75
CA GLU A 146 -5.43 -8.72 8.38
C GLU A 146 -6.31 -7.94 7.38
N HIS A 147 -5.70 -7.33 6.36
CA HIS A 147 -6.46 -6.74 5.25
C HIS A 147 -7.21 -7.82 4.47
N GLY A 148 -8.48 -8.02 4.79
CA GLY A 148 -9.33 -9.08 4.25
C GLY A 148 -10.53 -9.37 5.14
N ASN A 149 -10.81 -10.65 5.37
CA ASN A 149 -11.99 -11.08 6.11
C ASN A 149 -11.80 -11.09 7.64
N GLN A 150 -10.57 -10.94 8.13
CA GLN A 150 -10.24 -11.01 9.55
C GLN A 150 -9.85 -9.66 10.14
N GLN A 151 -10.51 -8.61 9.69
CA GLN A 151 -10.34 -7.26 10.21
C GLN A 151 -11.46 -6.90 11.17
N PHE A 152 -11.18 -6.02 12.11
CA PHE A 152 -12.16 -5.52 13.09
C PHE A 152 -11.91 -4.08 13.47
N THR A 153 -12.95 -3.43 14.00
CA THR A 153 -12.85 -2.08 14.55
C THR A 153 -12.80 -2.16 16.08
N PRO A 154 -11.74 -1.66 16.74
CA PRO A 154 -11.72 -1.52 18.19
C PRO A 154 -12.63 -0.34 18.61
N TRP A 155 -13.92 -0.59 18.75
CA TRP A 155 -14.93 0.45 19.01
C TRP A 155 -14.64 1.29 20.26
N SER A 156 -13.97 0.74 21.26
CA SER A 156 -13.52 1.46 22.46
C SER A 156 -12.50 2.57 22.18
N CYS A 157 -11.85 2.53 20.99
CA CYS A 157 -10.90 3.54 20.55
C CYS A 157 -11.51 4.55 19.57
N VAL A 158 -12.81 4.43 19.28
CA VAL A 158 -13.51 5.35 18.36
C VAL A 158 -13.93 6.60 19.10
N SER A 159 -13.67 7.76 18.50
CA SER A 159 -14.14 9.04 19.04
C SER A 159 -14.63 9.96 17.94
N PHE A 160 -15.59 10.83 18.30
CA PHE A 160 -16.15 11.88 17.47
C PHE A 160 -15.86 13.24 18.08
N ARG A 161 -15.11 14.10 17.36
CA ARG A 161 -14.68 15.42 17.87
C ARG A 161 -13.98 15.32 19.24
N GLY A 162 -13.17 14.25 19.43
CA GLY A 162 -12.49 13.97 20.68
C GLY A 162 -13.35 13.35 21.81
N MET A 163 -14.64 13.14 21.57
CA MET A 163 -15.54 12.51 22.52
C MET A 163 -15.61 11.00 22.25
N PRO A 164 -15.36 10.13 23.24
CA PRO A 164 -15.50 8.69 23.10
C PRO A 164 -16.88 8.28 22.58
N LEU A 165 -16.94 7.16 21.85
CA LEU A 165 -18.16 6.67 21.20
C LEU A 165 -19.32 6.46 22.17
N ASP A 166 -19.07 5.87 23.33
CA ASP A 166 -20.08 5.63 24.38
C ASP A 166 -20.72 6.94 24.86
N VAL A 167 -19.89 7.93 25.17
CA VAL A 167 -20.36 9.27 25.60
C VAL A 167 -21.08 10.01 24.48
N TRP A 168 -20.64 9.82 23.23
CA TRP A 168 -21.30 10.46 22.08
C TRP A 168 -22.65 9.83 21.75
N ALA A 169 -22.81 8.52 21.94
CA ALA A 169 -24.05 7.80 21.65
C ALA A 169 -25.19 8.10 22.64
N GLU A 170 -24.90 8.68 23.80
CA GLU A 170 -25.91 9.10 24.79
C GLU A 170 -26.50 10.48 24.51
N LYS A 171 -26.01 11.20 23.52
CA LYS A 171 -26.44 12.55 23.11
C LYS A 171 -27.33 12.55 21.88
#